data_d480f9cbc2fa842d0b1bab1a970b2928
#
_entry.id   d480f9cbc2fa842d0b1bab1a970b2928
#
_cell.length_a   1.000
_cell.length_b   1.000
_cell.length_c   1.000
_cell.angle_alpha   90.00
_cell.angle_beta   90.00
_cell.angle_gamma   90.00
#
_symmetry.space_group_name_H-M   'P 1'
#
loop_
_entity.id
_entity.type
_entity.pdbx_description
1 polymer ?
#
loop_
_entity_poly.entity_id
_entity_poly.type
_entity_poly.pdbx_seq_one_letter_code
_entity_poly.pdbx_strand_id
1 'polypeptide(L)'
;MNREDTREEILKLRNKAVLIELPTGYGKSLIGMDLCLRDNPYSILIVVPRVVLIQNWKDEFRKWGNEEYLSKVTFSTYAGLHKVQGHFNCIILDEAHHVTPRVQELLSYLTYDHIIMLSATVKRDLKYELKDLCPDLYCYRVGMKEAIDNEVLPDPMVYLLPLSLDIVYQSEKIVKHKSGKVKVTCDYKDRWNYLRNKNICLTVRCTQLQKSVEMDNEITFWKDRYMRTRNEIFKNRWLHLAGERLKWLSNLKNPIIYNMLSSLRGERVLTFCNSIDQTIELGRNCINSKNKDAVKVLESFNKGEINHITACNMLNEGMNLVNCRVGIYANLNSSEIIIKQRLGRILRHKNPVIVIPYYKGTREEELVQKMLEDYNPELIKVINNITDIKL
;
A
#
# COMPACT_ATOMS: atom_id res chain seq x y z
N MET A 1 -12.18 -19.89 13.15
CA MET A 1 -13.43 -19.09 13.13
C MET A 1 -13.69 -18.67 11.70
N ASN A 2 -14.85 -18.98 11.14
CA ASN A 2 -15.18 -18.61 9.76
C ASN A 2 -15.68 -17.15 9.70
N ARG A 3 -15.99 -16.66 8.49
CA ARG A 3 -16.41 -15.27 8.28
C ARG A 3 -17.74 -14.94 8.97
N GLU A 4 -18.69 -15.86 9.00
CA GLU A 4 -20.01 -15.67 9.62
C GLU A 4 -19.91 -15.65 11.14
N ASP A 5 -19.11 -16.55 11.75
CA ASP A 5 -18.86 -16.56 13.20
C ASP A 5 -18.28 -15.21 13.66
N THR A 6 -17.29 -14.69 12.89
CA THR A 6 -16.67 -13.37 13.15
C THR A 6 -17.71 -12.25 13.09
N ARG A 7 -18.59 -12.27 12.09
CA ARG A 7 -19.68 -11.30 11.92
C ARG A 7 -20.65 -11.36 13.11
N GLU A 8 -21.08 -12.57 13.50
CA GLU A 8 -21.97 -12.76 14.64
C GLU A 8 -21.36 -12.27 15.96
N GLU A 9 -20.07 -12.51 16.19
CA GLU A 9 -19.38 -12.02 17.38
C GLU A 9 -19.34 -10.49 17.42
N ILE A 10 -18.99 -9.85 16.28
CA ILE A 10 -18.95 -8.38 16.18
C ILE A 10 -20.35 -7.78 16.41
N LEU A 11 -21.41 -8.40 15.88
CA LEU A 11 -22.79 -7.93 16.07
C LEU A 11 -23.28 -8.02 17.53
N LYS A 12 -22.65 -8.83 18.38
CA LYS A 12 -22.93 -8.90 19.82
C LYS A 12 -22.29 -7.77 20.63
N LEU A 13 -21.33 -7.03 20.07
CA LEU A 13 -20.66 -5.92 20.76
C LEU A 13 -21.66 -4.79 21.07
N ARG A 14 -21.56 -4.23 22.28
CA ARG A 14 -22.42 -3.14 22.77
C ARG A 14 -21.63 -1.88 23.15
N ASN A 15 -20.32 -1.88 22.87
CA ASN A 15 -19.46 -0.73 23.13
C ASN A 15 -19.89 0.47 22.27
N LYS A 16 -19.81 1.67 22.82
CA LYS A 16 -20.07 2.91 22.10
C LYS A 16 -19.07 3.12 20.95
N ALA A 17 -17.83 2.68 21.12
CA ALA A 17 -16.79 2.75 20.10
C ALA A 17 -16.21 1.37 19.81
N VAL A 18 -16.14 0.98 18.52
CA VAL A 18 -15.59 -0.31 18.09
C VAL A 18 -14.57 -0.08 16.96
N LEU A 19 -13.36 -0.56 17.15
CA LEU A 19 -12.35 -0.66 16.10
C LEU A 19 -12.31 -2.10 15.58
N ILE A 20 -12.65 -2.27 14.29
CA ILE A 20 -12.66 -3.55 13.60
C ILE A 20 -11.43 -3.63 12.69
N GLU A 21 -10.44 -4.43 13.09
CA GLU A 21 -9.25 -4.69 12.30
C GLU A 21 -9.34 -6.07 11.63
N LEU A 22 -9.72 -6.08 10.36
CA LEU A 22 -9.84 -7.29 9.55
C LEU A 22 -9.02 -7.13 8.26
N PRO A 23 -8.40 -8.20 7.74
CA PRO A 23 -7.65 -8.14 6.48
C PRO A 23 -8.49 -7.63 5.32
N THR A 24 -7.85 -7.07 4.30
CA THR A 24 -8.54 -6.69 3.06
C THR A 24 -9.12 -7.94 2.40
N GLY A 25 -10.37 -7.88 1.95
CA GLY A 25 -11.09 -9.03 1.39
C GLY A 25 -11.90 -9.83 2.42
N TYR A 26 -11.76 -9.54 3.71
CA TYR A 26 -12.53 -10.21 4.78
C TYR A 26 -14.02 -9.85 4.79
N GLY A 27 -14.42 -8.69 4.25
CA GLY A 27 -15.81 -8.21 4.25
C GLY A 27 -16.08 -7.08 5.25
N LYS A 28 -15.07 -6.29 5.62
CA LYS A 28 -15.17 -5.18 6.59
C LYS A 28 -16.36 -4.25 6.38
N SER A 29 -16.63 -3.84 5.12
CA SER A 29 -17.71 -2.89 4.81
C SER A 29 -19.08 -3.46 5.14
N LEU A 30 -19.32 -4.75 4.83
CA LEU A 30 -20.55 -5.44 5.19
C LEU A 30 -20.71 -5.52 6.71
N ILE A 31 -19.68 -5.99 7.41
CA ILE A 31 -19.71 -6.14 8.87
C ILE A 31 -19.94 -4.78 9.56
N GLY A 32 -19.25 -3.73 9.11
CA GLY A 32 -19.44 -2.38 9.63
C GLY A 32 -20.84 -1.81 9.35
N MET A 33 -21.37 -2.09 8.16
CA MET A 33 -22.75 -1.72 7.79
C MET A 33 -23.77 -2.45 8.69
N ASP A 34 -23.66 -3.76 8.85
CA ASP A 34 -24.56 -4.55 9.67
C ASP A 34 -24.54 -4.11 11.14
N LEU A 35 -23.36 -3.84 11.68
CA LEU A 35 -23.21 -3.31 13.04
C LEU A 35 -23.85 -1.92 13.18
N CYS A 36 -23.72 -1.06 12.18
CA CYS A 36 -24.35 0.26 12.13
C CYS A 36 -25.87 0.17 12.05
N LEU A 37 -26.39 -0.70 11.18
CA LEU A 37 -27.84 -0.83 10.93
C LEU A 37 -28.59 -1.63 12.00
N ARG A 38 -27.89 -2.34 12.87
CA ARG A 38 -28.45 -3.19 13.92
C ARG A 38 -29.52 -2.50 14.76
N ASP A 39 -29.31 -1.24 15.10
CA ASP A 39 -30.20 -0.47 16.00
C ASP A 39 -31.10 0.51 15.20
N ASN A 40 -31.30 0.27 13.90
CA ASN A 40 -32.15 1.03 12.98
C ASN A 40 -31.91 2.55 13.03
N PRO A 41 -30.73 3.06 12.74
CA PRO A 41 -30.39 4.48 12.86
C PRO A 41 -31.17 5.35 11.86
N TYR A 42 -31.47 6.59 12.25
CA TYR A 42 -32.09 7.61 11.39
C TYR A 42 -31.08 8.63 10.85
N SER A 43 -29.86 8.65 11.38
CA SER A 43 -28.78 9.54 10.95
C SER A 43 -27.44 8.82 11.02
N ILE A 44 -26.78 8.67 9.88
CA ILE A 44 -25.52 7.95 9.73
C ILE A 44 -24.49 8.88 9.07
N LEU A 45 -23.25 8.90 9.59
CA LEU A 45 -22.12 9.54 8.94
C LEU A 45 -21.12 8.48 8.50
N ILE A 46 -20.78 8.46 7.21
CA ILE A 46 -19.69 7.60 6.68
C ILE A 46 -18.56 8.46 6.18
N VAL A 47 -17.39 8.32 6.82
CA VAL A 47 -16.17 9.05 6.48
C VAL A 47 -15.19 8.13 5.79
N VAL A 48 -14.77 8.53 4.59
CA VAL A 48 -13.89 7.74 3.73
C VAL A 48 -12.62 8.52 3.37
N PRO A 49 -11.48 7.88 3.03
CA PRO A 49 -10.27 8.61 2.65
C PRO A 49 -10.37 9.34 1.30
N ARG A 50 -11.22 8.84 0.37
CA ARG A 50 -11.33 9.39 -1.00
C ARG A 50 -12.76 9.40 -1.49
N VAL A 51 -13.10 10.39 -2.30
CA VAL A 51 -14.46 10.57 -2.87
C VAL A 51 -14.95 9.34 -3.65
N VAL A 52 -14.06 8.65 -4.36
CA VAL A 52 -14.41 7.43 -5.12
C VAL A 52 -14.99 6.32 -4.25
N LEU A 53 -14.63 6.27 -2.96
CA LEU A 53 -15.15 5.28 -2.01
C LEU A 53 -16.60 5.55 -1.61
N ILE A 54 -17.09 6.77 -1.76
CA ILE A 54 -18.50 7.10 -1.51
C ILE A 54 -19.40 6.27 -2.42
N GLN A 55 -19.02 6.17 -3.71
CA GLN A 55 -19.80 5.35 -4.66
C GLN A 55 -19.74 3.87 -4.29
N ASN A 56 -18.58 3.35 -3.89
CA ASN A 56 -18.45 1.97 -3.45
C ASN A 56 -19.36 1.65 -2.25
N TRP A 57 -19.42 2.55 -1.27
CA TRP A 57 -20.33 2.39 -0.13
C TRP A 57 -21.80 2.38 -0.56
N LYS A 58 -22.22 3.28 -1.46
CA LYS A 58 -23.57 3.28 -2.01
C LYS A 58 -23.90 1.97 -2.73
N ASP A 59 -22.94 1.43 -3.48
CA ASP A 59 -23.10 0.15 -4.20
C ASP A 59 -23.17 -1.04 -3.22
N GLU A 60 -22.41 -1.02 -2.11
CA GLU A 60 -22.52 -2.02 -1.05
C GLU A 60 -23.91 -1.97 -0.37
N PHE A 61 -24.46 -0.79 -0.05
CA PHE A 61 -25.82 -0.67 0.48
C PHE A 61 -26.86 -1.30 -0.46
N ARG A 62 -26.78 -1.03 -1.76
CA ARG A 62 -27.68 -1.62 -2.77
C ARG A 62 -27.52 -3.13 -2.87
N LYS A 63 -26.29 -3.58 -2.95
CA LYS A 63 -25.94 -5.01 -3.08
C LYS A 63 -26.50 -5.86 -1.95
N TRP A 64 -26.56 -5.33 -0.74
CA TRP A 64 -27.01 -6.03 0.45
C TRP A 64 -28.47 -5.71 0.83
N GLY A 65 -29.22 -5.04 -0.06
CA GLY A 65 -30.64 -4.77 0.13
C GLY A 65 -30.96 -3.70 1.16
N ASN A 66 -30.03 -2.81 1.47
CA ASN A 66 -30.16 -1.74 2.46
C ASN A 66 -30.26 -0.35 1.83
N GLU A 67 -30.76 -0.26 0.58
CA GLU A 67 -30.78 0.99 -0.19
C GLU A 67 -31.64 2.08 0.48
N GLU A 68 -32.67 1.72 1.21
CA GLU A 68 -33.56 2.66 1.95
C GLU A 68 -32.79 3.52 2.96
N TYR A 69 -31.70 2.99 3.53
CA TYR A 69 -30.87 3.75 4.46
C TYR A 69 -30.03 4.84 3.80
N LEU A 70 -29.82 4.81 2.48
CA LEU A 70 -29.01 5.82 1.78
C LEU A 70 -29.53 7.24 1.96
N SER A 71 -30.84 7.40 2.16
CA SER A 71 -31.46 8.70 2.48
C SER A 71 -31.09 9.24 3.87
N LYS A 72 -30.62 8.38 4.76
CA LYS A 72 -30.22 8.68 6.13
C LYS A 72 -28.70 8.83 6.27
N VAL A 73 -27.93 8.61 5.19
CA VAL A 73 -26.47 8.61 5.21
C VAL A 73 -25.90 9.95 4.69
N THR A 74 -25.12 10.60 5.54
CA THR A 74 -24.24 11.69 5.15
C THR A 74 -22.87 11.11 4.82
N PHE A 75 -22.36 11.36 3.61
CA PHE A 75 -21.02 10.95 3.19
C PHE A 75 -20.03 12.11 3.27
N SER A 76 -18.86 11.86 3.83
CA SER A 76 -17.76 12.82 3.86
C SER A 76 -16.43 12.14 3.59
N THR A 77 -15.41 12.92 3.25
CA THR A 77 -14.02 12.47 3.31
C THR A 77 -13.38 12.97 4.59
N TYR A 78 -12.24 12.36 5.01
CA TYR A 78 -11.47 12.88 6.14
C TYR A 78 -11.09 14.37 5.95
N ALA A 79 -10.74 14.78 4.72
CA ALA A 79 -10.46 16.16 4.39
C ALA A 79 -11.70 17.07 4.44
N GLY A 80 -12.88 16.53 4.14
CA GLY A 80 -14.15 17.24 4.13
C GLY A 80 -14.85 17.31 5.49
N LEU A 81 -14.36 16.59 6.50
CA LEU A 81 -15.02 16.45 7.81
C LEU A 81 -15.26 17.80 8.52
N HIS A 82 -14.44 18.80 8.26
CA HIS A 82 -14.61 20.17 8.81
C HIS A 82 -15.93 20.85 8.40
N LYS A 83 -16.64 20.33 7.39
CA LYS A 83 -17.94 20.84 6.93
C LYS A 83 -19.13 20.13 7.57
N VAL A 84 -18.86 19.03 8.30
CA VAL A 84 -19.89 18.21 8.92
C VAL A 84 -20.18 18.71 10.33
N GLN A 85 -21.46 18.82 10.68
CA GLN A 85 -21.92 19.24 11.99
C GLN A 85 -23.16 18.45 12.39
N GLY A 86 -23.44 18.39 13.68
CA GLY A 86 -24.66 17.82 14.22
C GLY A 86 -24.46 16.51 14.98
N HIS A 87 -25.58 15.81 15.14
CA HIS A 87 -25.65 14.52 15.84
C HIS A 87 -25.88 13.38 14.86
N PHE A 88 -25.20 12.26 15.07
CA PHE A 88 -25.35 11.04 14.29
C PHE A 88 -25.60 9.83 15.21
N ASN A 89 -26.56 8.99 14.90
CA ASN A 89 -26.70 7.74 15.64
C ASN A 89 -25.47 6.84 15.45
N CYS A 90 -24.94 6.80 14.24
CA CYS A 90 -23.73 6.02 13.97
C CYS A 90 -22.76 6.76 13.06
N ILE A 91 -21.50 6.76 13.44
CA ILE A 91 -20.38 7.20 12.58
C ILE A 91 -19.57 5.98 12.15
N ILE A 92 -19.34 5.82 10.85
CA ILE A 92 -18.39 4.82 10.30
C ILE A 92 -17.16 5.57 9.79
N LEU A 93 -15.99 5.23 10.32
CA LEU A 93 -14.70 5.68 9.81
C LEU A 93 -14.07 4.55 8.99
N ASP A 94 -14.17 4.63 7.67
CA ASP A 94 -13.55 3.65 6.78
C ASP A 94 -12.05 3.95 6.60
N GLU A 95 -11.22 2.91 6.60
CA GLU A 95 -9.76 2.98 6.63
C GLU A 95 -9.27 3.90 7.77
N ALA A 96 -9.66 3.58 9.00
CA ALA A 96 -9.42 4.38 10.21
C ALA A 96 -7.95 4.71 10.49
N HIS A 97 -7.00 4.06 9.80
CA HIS A 97 -5.58 4.43 9.87
C HIS A 97 -5.28 5.82 9.26
N HIS A 98 -6.26 6.46 8.60
CA HIS A 98 -6.20 7.86 8.15
C HIS A 98 -6.61 8.87 9.22
N VAL A 99 -7.04 8.44 10.40
CA VAL A 99 -7.36 9.35 11.50
C VAL A 99 -6.07 10.03 11.98
N THR A 100 -6.01 11.33 11.80
CA THR A 100 -4.91 12.20 12.23
C THR A 100 -5.33 13.01 13.46
N PRO A 101 -4.43 13.66 14.20
CA PRO A 101 -4.81 14.55 15.31
C PRO A 101 -5.83 15.61 14.90
N ARG A 102 -5.73 16.15 13.68
CA ARG A 102 -6.72 17.07 13.14
C ARG A 102 -8.11 16.45 12.97
N VAL A 103 -8.16 15.20 12.51
CA VAL A 103 -9.44 14.46 12.38
C VAL A 103 -10.03 14.16 13.75
N GLN A 104 -9.20 13.80 14.73
CA GLN A 104 -9.65 13.59 16.12
C GLN A 104 -10.26 14.86 16.71
N GLU A 105 -9.62 16.00 16.51
CA GLU A 105 -10.16 17.31 16.89
C GLU A 105 -11.53 17.57 16.23
N LEU A 106 -11.68 17.31 14.93
CA LEU A 106 -12.95 17.49 14.22
C LEU A 106 -14.05 16.54 14.73
N LEU A 107 -13.70 15.29 15.04
CA LEU A 107 -14.63 14.32 15.62
C LEU A 107 -15.12 14.75 17.00
N SER A 108 -14.31 15.44 17.80
CA SER A 108 -14.72 15.92 19.13
C SER A 108 -15.80 17.02 19.10
N TYR A 109 -16.02 17.66 17.97
CA TYR A 109 -17.11 18.62 17.77
C TYR A 109 -18.43 17.95 17.33
N LEU A 110 -18.42 16.66 16.97
CA LEU A 110 -19.61 15.89 16.62
C LEU A 110 -20.14 15.18 17.85
N THR A 111 -21.47 15.02 17.90
CA THR A 111 -22.10 14.14 18.87
C THR A 111 -22.61 12.87 18.19
N TYR A 112 -22.47 11.72 18.85
CA TYR A 112 -22.87 10.43 18.29
C TYR A 112 -23.21 9.40 19.39
N ASP A 113 -24.05 8.44 19.02
CA ASP A 113 -24.39 7.34 19.88
C ASP A 113 -23.35 6.23 19.75
N HIS A 114 -22.95 5.89 18.52
CA HIS A 114 -21.96 4.86 18.22
C HIS A 114 -20.94 5.33 17.19
N ILE A 115 -19.70 4.84 17.32
CA ILE A 115 -18.63 5.03 16.32
C ILE A 115 -17.97 3.71 15.98
N ILE A 116 -17.94 3.38 14.69
CA ILE A 116 -17.38 2.15 14.13
C ILE A 116 -16.17 2.55 13.28
N MET A 117 -15.03 1.99 13.60
CA MET A 117 -13.76 2.26 12.92
C MET A 117 -13.33 1.00 12.17
N LEU A 118 -13.17 1.08 10.85
CA LEU A 118 -12.81 -0.05 10.00
C LEU A 118 -11.40 0.14 9.47
N SER A 119 -10.54 -0.86 9.60
CA SER A 119 -9.20 -0.83 8.99
C SER A 119 -8.64 -2.23 8.79
N ALA A 120 -7.70 -2.39 7.86
CA ALA A 120 -6.93 -3.62 7.75
C ALA A 120 -5.83 -3.71 8.82
N THR A 121 -5.30 -2.57 9.22
CA THR A 121 -4.24 -2.48 10.25
C THR A 121 -4.21 -1.05 10.80
N VAL A 122 -4.12 -0.92 12.11
CA VAL A 122 -3.92 0.35 12.80
C VAL A 122 -2.64 0.31 13.60
N LYS A 123 -1.81 1.33 13.49
CA LYS A 123 -0.57 1.44 14.27
C LYS A 123 -0.88 1.54 15.76
N ARG A 124 0.03 1.00 16.58
CA ARG A 124 -0.13 0.96 18.03
C ARG A 124 -0.34 2.36 18.64
N ASP A 125 0.44 3.34 18.18
CA ASP A 125 0.35 4.72 18.69
C ASP A 125 -1.05 5.31 18.42
N LEU A 126 -1.57 5.13 17.20
CA LEU A 126 -2.91 5.59 16.84
C LEU A 126 -4.01 4.88 17.67
N LYS A 127 -3.83 3.61 18.05
CA LYS A 127 -4.78 2.92 18.93
C LYS A 127 -4.85 3.55 20.33
N TYR A 128 -3.71 3.98 20.87
CA TYR A 128 -3.71 4.71 22.14
C TYR A 128 -4.43 6.05 22.00
N GLU A 129 -4.12 6.84 20.95
CA GLU A 129 -4.79 8.10 20.67
C GLU A 129 -6.31 7.93 20.49
N LEU A 130 -6.76 6.86 19.80
CA LEU A 130 -8.18 6.55 19.63
C LEU A 130 -8.85 6.14 20.95
N LYS A 131 -8.13 5.47 21.86
CA LYS A 131 -8.63 5.18 23.21
C LYS A 131 -8.78 6.43 24.07
N ASP A 132 -7.89 7.40 23.90
CA ASP A 132 -8.01 8.69 24.60
C ASP A 132 -9.24 9.47 24.09
N LEU A 133 -9.51 9.40 22.78
CA LEU A 133 -10.72 10.01 22.17
C LEU A 133 -12.01 9.27 22.57
N CYS A 134 -11.96 7.95 22.63
CA CYS A 134 -13.10 7.08 22.91
C CYS A 134 -12.72 6.08 24.03
N PRO A 135 -12.89 6.41 25.32
CA PRO A 135 -12.48 5.57 26.45
C PRO A 135 -13.08 4.16 26.45
N ASP A 136 -14.33 4.00 25.89
CA ASP A 136 -15.01 2.71 25.75
C ASP A 136 -14.64 1.96 24.45
N LEU A 137 -13.50 2.30 23.82
CA LEU A 137 -13.08 1.68 22.55
C LEU A 137 -12.77 0.20 22.75
N TYR A 138 -13.54 -0.66 22.12
CA TYR A 138 -13.26 -2.07 21.97
C TYR A 138 -12.54 -2.33 20.63
N CYS A 139 -11.46 -3.11 20.66
CA CYS A 139 -10.69 -3.47 19.47
C CYS A 139 -10.91 -4.94 19.14
N TYR A 140 -11.63 -5.22 18.07
CA TYR A 140 -11.78 -6.56 17.50
C TYR A 140 -10.78 -6.75 16.37
N ARG A 141 -10.01 -7.84 16.41
CA ARG A 141 -8.93 -8.06 15.42
C ARG A 141 -8.88 -9.51 14.98
N VAL A 142 -8.80 -9.70 13.65
CA VAL A 142 -8.36 -10.96 13.02
C VAL A 142 -7.12 -10.66 12.19
N GLY A 143 -6.06 -11.45 12.37
CA GLY A 143 -4.81 -11.31 11.62
C GLY A 143 -4.90 -11.91 10.21
N MET A 144 -3.94 -11.54 9.31
CA MET A 144 -3.88 -12.12 7.97
C MET A 144 -3.66 -13.64 8.05
N LYS A 145 -2.68 -14.07 8.85
CA LYS A 145 -2.40 -15.50 9.06
C LYS A 145 -3.63 -16.24 9.57
N GLU A 146 -4.28 -15.72 10.58
CA GLU A 146 -5.49 -16.31 11.15
C GLU A 146 -6.62 -16.43 10.12
N ALA A 147 -6.78 -15.41 9.25
CA ALA A 147 -7.78 -15.45 8.18
C ALA A 147 -7.45 -16.50 7.11
N ILE A 148 -6.18 -16.75 6.84
CA ILE A 148 -5.72 -17.81 5.93
C ILE A 148 -5.89 -19.17 6.60
N ASP A 149 -5.40 -19.36 7.83
CA ASP A 149 -5.48 -20.61 8.58
C ASP A 149 -6.95 -21.09 8.79
N ASN A 150 -7.89 -20.13 8.85
CA ASN A 150 -9.33 -20.40 8.94
C ASN A 150 -10.02 -20.47 7.55
N GLU A 151 -9.28 -20.51 6.46
CA GLU A 151 -9.79 -20.59 5.07
C GLU A 151 -10.74 -19.45 4.66
N VAL A 152 -10.74 -18.34 5.40
CA VAL A 152 -11.51 -17.14 5.06
C VAL A 152 -10.88 -16.39 3.88
N LEU A 153 -9.56 -16.40 3.83
CA LEU A 153 -8.76 -15.91 2.71
C LEU A 153 -7.94 -17.06 2.13
N PRO A 154 -7.78 -17.13 0.80
CA PRO A 154 -6.96 -18.14 0.17
C PRO A 154 -5.48 -17.93 0.50
N ASP A 155 -4.74 -19.03 0.63
CA ASP A 155 -3.30 -18.99 0.82
C ASP A 155 -2.59 -18.83 -0.55
N PRO A 156 -1.79 -17.79 -0.78
CA PRO A 156 -1.20 -17.55 -2.07
C PRO A 156 0.03 -18.40 -2.33
N MET A 157 0.19 -18.87 -3.56
CA MET A 157 1.48 -19.37 -4.04
C MET A 157 2.43 -18.17 -4.23
N VAL A 158 3.59 -18.19 -3.59
CA VAL A 158 4.57 -17.11 -3.66
C VAL A 158 5.82 -17.56 -4.41
N TYR A 159 6.16 -16.88 -5.48
CA TYR A 159 7.41 -17.08 -6.22
C TYR A 159 8.39 -15.93 -5.92
N LEU A 160 9.53 -16.28 -5.36
CA LEU A 160 10.62 -15.37 -5.07
C LEU A 160 11.65 -15.47 -6.19
N LEU A 161 11.92 -14.35 -6.88
CA LEU A 161 12.97 -14.27 -7.89
C LEU A 161 14.12 -13.40 -7.37
N PRO A 162 15.17 -14.00 -6.79
CA PRO A 162 16.33 -13.28 -6.31
C PRO A 162 17.20 -12.78 -7.48
N LEU A 163 17.50 -11.48 -7.47
CA LEU A 163 18.30 -10.79 -8.47
C LEU A 163 19.63 -10.35 -7.85
N SER A 164 20.66 -10.18 -8.68
CA SER A 164 21.93 -9.60 -8.28
C SER A 164 22.10 -8.22 -8.91
N LEU A 165 22.64 -7.28 -8.14
CA LEU A 165 23.05 -5.98 -8.68
C LEU A 165 24.28 -6.16 -9.57
N ASP A 166 24.26 -5.43 -10.68
CA ASP A 166 25.33 -5.51 -11.66
C ASP A 166 26.62 -4.92 -11.12
N ILE A 167 27.73 -5.61 -11.35
CA ILE A 167 29.08 -5.17 -11.00
C ILE A 167 29.80 -4.47 -12.17
N VAL A 168 29.14 -4.35 -13.32
CA VAL A 168 29.65 -3.62 -14.50
C VAL A 168 29.28 -2.14 -14.41
N TYR A 169 30.10 -1.27 -15.02
CA TYR A 169 29.84 0.18 -15.05
C TYR A 169 28.65 0.52 -15.94
N GLN A 170 27.45 0.47 -15.38
CA GLN A 170 26.18 0.76 -16.08
C GLN A 170 25.39 1.92 -15.47
N SER A 171 25.88 2.50 -14.38
CA SER A 171 25.20 3.59 -13.66
C SER A 171 26.01 4.87 -13.70
N GLU A 172 25.34 6.00 -13.86
CA GLU A 172 25.95 7.32 -13.77
C GLU A 172 25.29 8.13 -12.65
N LYS A 173 26.12 8.83 -11.87
CA LYS A 173 25.65 9.80 -10.89
C LYS A 173 26.14 11.18 -11.27
N ILE A 174 25.22 12.14 -11.40
CA ILE A 174 25.56 13.53 -11.68
C ILE A 174 25.68 14.28 -10.36
N VAL A 175 26.87 14.82 -10.08
CA VAL A 175 27.12 15.69 -8.93
C VAL A 175 27.34 17.10 -9.45
N LYS A 176 26.41 18.01 -9.14
CA LYS A 176 26.50 19.43 -9.57
C LYS A 176 27.19 20.26 -8.49
N HIS A 177 28.26 20.93 -8.85
CA HIS A 177 28.83 22.03 -8.08
C HIS A 177 28.37 23.39 -8.60
N LYS A 178 28.32 24.40 -7.73
CA LYS A 178 27.63 25.69 -7.93
C LYS A 178 27.97 26.47 -9.21
N SER A 179 29.06 26.22 -9.86
CA SER A 179 29.47 27.02 -11.05
C SER A 179 29.30 26.32 -12.40
N GLY A 180 29.18 25.01 -12.45
CA GLY A 180 28.84 24.24 -13.67
C GLY A 180 29.70 24.47 -14.93
N LYS A 181 30.85 25.14 -14.81
CA LYS A 181 31.65 25.56 -15.97
C LYS A 181 32.45 24.44 -16.65
N VAL A 182 32.82 23.40 -15.93
CA VAL A 182 33.57 22.27 -16.46
C VAL A 182 32.87 20.98 -16.17
N LYS A 183 32.53 20.21 -17.21
CA LYS A 183 31.96 18.86 -17.09
C LYS A 183 33.10 17.84 -17.08
N VAL A 184 33.16 17.05 -16.02
CA VAL A 184 34.15 15.97 -15.89
C VAL A 184 33.45 14.66 -15.66
N THR A 185 33.81 13.62 -16.39
CA THR A 185 33.36 12.25 -16.14
C THR A 185 34.53 11.49 -15.50
N CYS A 186 34.31 10.87 -14.36
CA CYS A 186 35.31 10.07 -13.66
C CYS A 186 34.73 8.78 -13.11
N ASP A 187 35.61 7.83 -12.78
CA ASP A 187 35.19 6.63 -12.06
C ASP A 187 34.89 6.92 -10.59
N TYR A 188 34.08 6.08 -9.97
CA TYR A 188 33.65 6.23 -8.59
C TYR A 188 34.79 6.46 -7.59
N LYS A 189 35.93 5.74 -7.77
CA LYS A 189 37.15 5.86 -6.92
C LYS A 189 37.81 7.23 -6.98
N ASP A 190 37.73 7.91 -8.14
CA ASP A 190 38.41 9.17 -8.39
C ASP A 190 37.57 10.41 -8.05
N ARG A 191 36.27 10.21 -7.75
CA ARG A 191 35.32 11.32 -7.52
C ARG A 191 35.78 12.32 -6.46
N TRP A 192 36.44 11.86 -5.41
CA TRP A 192 36.83 12.70 -4.28
C TRP A 192 37.90 13.72 -4.66
N ASN A 193 38.73 13.42 -5.66
CA ASN A 193 39.74 14.35 -6.19
C ASN A 193 39.06 15.55 -6.87
N TYR A 194 37.90 15.33 -7.50
CA TYR A 194 37.14 16.36 -8.21
C TYR A 194 36.17 17.09 -7.30
N LEU A 195 35.61 16.45 -6.29
CA LEU A 195 34.60 17.06 -5.38
C LEU A 195 35.17 18.25 -4.57
N ARG A 196 36.49 18.38 -4.46
CA ARG A 196 37.15 19.53 -3.83
C ARG A 196 37.09 20.80 -4.70
N ASN A 197 36.87 20.65 -5.99
CA ASN A 197 36.83 21.78 -6.93
C ASN A 197 35.39 22.25 -7.17
N LYS A 198 35.05 23.44 -6.66
CA LYS A 198 33.70 24.03 -6.74
C LYS A 198 33.22 24.39 -8.14
N ASN A 199 34.09 24.35 -9.15
CA ASN A 199 33.81 24.77 -10.53
C ASN A 199 33.52 23.62 -11.47
N ILE A 200 33.32 22.41 -10.97
CA ILE A 200 33.19 21.20 -11.77
C ILE A 200 31.73 20.68 -11.67
N CYS A 201 31.16 20.30 -12.80
CA CYS A 201 29.99 19.44 -12.91
C CYS A 201 30.48 18.01 -13.13
N LEU A 202 30.30 17.15 -12.15
CA LEU A 202 30.85 15.81 -12.13
C LEU A 202 29.84 14.77 -12.54
N THR A 203 30.13 13.94 -13.52
CA THR A 203 29.46 12.69 -13.83
C THR A 203 30.32 11.53 -13.33
N VAL A 204 29.81 10.74 -12.40
CA VAL A 204 30.51 9.60 -11.81
C VAL A 204 30.00 8.31 -12.42
N ARG A 205 30.88 7.51 -13.02
CA ARG A 205 30.62 6.15 -13.45
C ARG A 205 30.73 5.22 -12.26
N CYS A 206 29.70 4.44 -12.01
CA CYS A 206 29.68 3.45 -10.93
C CYS A 206 28.93 2.20 -11.35
N THR A 207 29.25 1.08 -10.70
CA THR A 207 28.46 -0.13 -10.81
C THR A 207 27.11 0.04 -10.06
N GLN A 208 26.13 -0.79 -10.37
CA GLN A 208 24.87 -0.80 -9.61
C GLN A 208 25.11 -1.11 -8.13
N LEU A 209 26.01 -2.05 -7.84
CA LEU A 209 26.39 -2.39 -6.46
C LEU A 209 27.03 -1.19 -5.74
N GLN A 210 27.99 -0.49 -6.35
CA GLN A 210 28.60 0.70 -5.76
C GLN A 210 27.58 1.80 -5.46
N LYS A 211 26.64 2.02 -6.40
CA LYS A 211 25.57 2.99 -6.22
C LYS A 211 24.64 2.63 -5.07
N SER A 212 24.28 1.34 -4.94
CA SER A 212 23.47 0.86 -3.83
C SER A 212 24.12 1.11 -2.47
N VAL A 213 25.40 0.72 -2.34
CA VAL A 213 26.19 0.92 -1.11
C VAL A 213 26.30 2.40 -0.75
N GLU A 214 26.52 3.26 -1.74
CA GLU A 214 26.59 4.71 -1.49
C GLU A 214 25.26 5.27 -1.00
N MET A 215 24.15 4.87 -1.62
CA MET A 215 22.82 5.30 -1.20
C MET A 215 22.52 4.83 0.24
N ASP A 216 22.89 3.59 0.58
CA ASP A 216 22.70 3.06 1.93
C ASP A 216 23.53 3.79 2.98
N ASN A 217 24.78 4.13 2.65
CA ASN A 217 25.64 4.93 3.54
C ASN A 217 25.08 6.34 3.77
N GLU A 218 24.57 7.01 2.71
CA GLU A 218 23.98 8.34 2.83
C GLU A 218 22.68 8.30 3.65
N ILE A 219 21.81 7.29 3.44
CA ILE A 219 20.60 7.07 4.21
C ILE A 219 20.92 6.86 5.70
N THR A 220 21.90 6.00 6.00
CA THR A 220 22.33 5.70 7.37
C THR A 220 22.88 6.96 8.04
N PHE A 221 23.70 7.73 7.36
CA PHE A 221 24.25 8.99 7.89
C PHE A 221 23.14 9.98 8.32
N TRP A 222 22.12 10.20 7.48
CA TRP A 222 21.03 11.12 7.81
C TRP A 222 20.09 10.56 8.87
N LYS A 223 19.88 9.25 8.87
CA LYS A 223 19.10 8.55 9.92
C LYS A 223 19.77 8.72 11.28
N ASP A 224 21.07 8.48 11.38
CA ASP A 224 21.82 8.60 12.62
C ASP A 224 21.81 10.05 13.14
N ARG A 225 21.94 11.02 12.26
CA ARG A 225 21.80 12.43 12.64
C ARG A 225 20.43 12.74 13.20
N TYR A 226 19.36 12.24 12.55
CA TYR A 226 18.01 12.41 13.09
C TYR A 226 17.87 11.74 14.46
N MET A 227 18.36 10.51 14.61
CA MET A 227 18.24 9.79 15.88
C MET A 227 18.91 10.53 17.06
N ARG A 228 20.04 11.23 16.79
CA ARG A 228 20.77 12.01 17.79
C ARG A 228 20.12 13.37 18.08
N THR A 229 19.58 14.04 17.09
CA THR A 229 19.15 15.45 17.21
C THR A 229 17.64 15.64 17.21
N ARG A 230 16.87 14.64 16.75
CA ARG A 230 15.42 14.69 16.51
C ARG A 230 14.98 15.83 15.57
N ASN A 231 15.90 16.35 14.75
CA ASN A 231 15.63 17.44 13.82
C ASN A 231 14.86 16.93 12.60
N GLU A 232 13.69 17.48 12.34
CA GLU A 232 12.80 17.09 11.23
C GLU A 232 13.43 17.29 9.84
N ILE A 233 14.37 18.22 9.67
CA ILE A 233 15.10 18.41 8.41
C ILE A 233 15.89 17.14 8.06
N PHE A 234 16.56 16.53 9.06
CA PHE A 234 17.34 15.32 8.86
C PHE A 234 16.43 14.11 8.60
N LYS A 235 15.29 14.06 9.27
CA LYS A 235 14.27 13.03 9.02
C LYS A 235 13.73 13.10 7.60
N ASN A 236 13.36 14.29 7.14
CA ASN A 236 12.85 14.49 5.78
C ASN A 236 13.91 14.12 4.73
N ARG A 237 15.18 14.49 4.96
CA ARG A 237 16.28 14.10 4.08
C ARG A 237 16.49 12.60 4.03
N TRP A 238 16.52 11.93 5.19
CA TRP A 238 16.62 10.48 5.29
C TRP A 238 15.47 9.77 4.56
N LEU A 239 14.21 10.17 4.83
CA LEU A 239 13.03 9.55 4.20
C LEU A 239 13.01 9.76 2.69
N HIS A 240 13.39 10.95 2.22
CA HIS A 240 13.52 11.24 0.79
C HIS A 240 14.53 10.30 0.11
N LEU A 241 15.72 10.18 0.66
CA LEU A 241 16.77 9.32 0.10
C LEU A 241 16.37 7.84 0.12
N ALA A 242 15.72 7.39 1.19
CA ALA A 242 15.19 6.03 1.27
C ALA A 242 14.13 5.76 0.18
N GLY A 243 13.26 6.74 -0.10
CA GLY A 243 12.29 6.68 -1.20
C GLY A 243 12.96 6.62 -2.59
N GLU A 244 13.98 7.45 -2.83
CA GLU A 244 14.75 7.45 -4.07
C GLU A 244 15.48 6.12 -4.30
N ARG A 245 16.05 5.51 -3.26
CA ARG A 245 16.64 4.18 -3.36
C ARG A 245 15.62 3.11 -3.78
N LEU A 246 14.45 3.07 -3.13
CA LEU A 246 13.40 2.10 -3.47
C LEU A 246 12.91 2.32 -4.91
N LYS A 247 12.76 3.56 -5.34
CA LYS A 247 12.39 3.90 -6.72
C LYS A 247 13.43 3.42 -7.71
N TRP A 248 14.71 3.64 -7.43
CA TRP A 248 15.81 3.20 -8.29
C TRP A 248 15.85 1.66 -8.40
N LEU A 249 15.81 0.92 -7.27
CA LEU A 249 15.78 -0.54 -7.28
C LEU A 249 14.54 -1.08 -8.03
N SER A 250 13.40 -0.43 -7.86
CA SER A 250 12.16 -0.82 -8.56
C SER A 250 12.30 -0.67 -10.08
N ASN A 251 12.86 0.44 -10.56
CA ASN A 251 13.05 0.71 -11.98
C ASN A 251 14.05 -0.25 -12.63
N LEU A 252 15.08 -0.68 -11.91
CA LEU A 252 16.04 -1.68 -12.42
C LEU A 252 15.38 -3.02 -12.77
N LYS A 253 14.21 -3.31 -12.20
CA LYS A 253 13.45 -4.55 -12.47
C LYS A 253 12.60 -4.49 -13.74
N ASN A 254 12.44 -3.32 -14.37
CA ASN A 254 11.55 -3.17 -15.53
C ASN A 254 11.80 -4.19 -16.65
N PRO A 255 13.04 -4.48 -17.09
CA PRO A 255 13.28 -5.48 -18.15
C PRO A 255 12.78 -6.88 -17.76
N ILE A 256 12.97 -7.26 -16.50
CA ILE A 256 12.53 -8.57 -15.97
C ILE A 256 11.01 -8.63 -15.90
N ILE A 257 10.36 -7.53 -15.44
CA ILE A 257 8.90 -7.45 -15.38
C ILE A 257 8.29 -7.52 -16.78
N TYR A 258 8.88 -6.90 -17.78
CA TYR A 258 8.43 -7.05 -19.18
C TYR A 258 8.44 -8.51 -19.63
N ASN A 259 9.52 -9.24 -19.32
CA ASN A 259 9.62 -10.65 -19.64
C ASN A 259 8.55 -11.48 -18.89
N MET A 260 8.29 -11.16 -17.61
CA MET A 260 7.23 -11.79 -16.82
C MET A 260 5.85 -11.55 -17.46
N LEU A 261 5.53 -10.30 -17.79
CA LEU A 261 4.24 -9.96 -18.42
C LEU A 261 4.06 -10.66 -19.76
N SER A 262 5.15 -10.84 -20.51
CA SER A 262 5.13 -11.58 -21.78
C SER A 262 4.88 -13.07 -21.58
N SER A 263 5.44 -13.67 -20.54
CA SER A 263 5.25 -15.09 -20.19
C SER A 263 3.86 -15.36 -19.59
N LEU A 264 3.25 -14.36 -18.96
CA LEU A 264 1.95 -14.45 -18.28
C LEU A 264 0.77 -13.92 -19.12
N ARG A 265 0.89 -13.91 -20.48
CA ARG A 265 -0.11 -13.27 -21.37
C ARG A 265 -1.55 -13.78 -21.23
N GLY A 266 -1.74 -15.02 -20.80
CA GLY A 266 -3.06 -15.61 -20.59
C GLY A 266 -3.68 -15.29 -19.24
N GLU A 267 -2.92 -14.72 -18.31
CA GLU A 267 -3.32 -14.51 -16.93
C GLU A 267 -3.71 -13.06 -16.66
N ARG A 268 -4.54 -12.89 -15.63
CA ARG A 268 -4.94 -11.57 -15.15
C ARG A 268 -3.94 -11.06 -14.13
N VAL A 269 -3.10 -10.13 -14.57
CA VAL A 269 -1.92 -9.67 -13.82
C VAL A 269 -2.05 -8.23 -13.36
N LEU A 270 -1.75 -7.98 -12.10
CA LEU A 270 -1.54 -6.65 -11.52
C LEU A 270 -0.07 -6.48 -11.13
N THR A 271 0.58 -5.45 -11.66
CA THR A 271 1.94 -5.07 -11.27
C THR A 271 1.92 -3.85 -10.36
N PHE A 272 2.43 -4.01 -9.14
CA PHE A 272 2.58 -2.91 -8.15
C PHE A 272 3.88 -2.16 -8.38
N CYS A 273 3.77 -0.93 -8.86
CA CYS A 273 4.89 -0.04 -9.16
C CYS A 273 5.18 0.94 -8.03
N ASN A 274 6.39 1.50 -8.00
CA ASN A 274 6.79 2.51 -7.03
C ASN A 274 6.44 3.94 -7.47
N SER A 275 6.45 4.21 -8.76
CA SER A 275 6.24 5.56 -9.30
C SER A 275 5.28 5.56 -10.47
N ILE A 276 4.73 6.75 -10.75
CA ILE A 276 3.89 6.98 -11.93
C ILE A 276 4.70 6.70 -13.20
N ASP A 277 5.95 7.17 -13.25
CA ASP A 277 6.84 6.98 -14.40
C ASP A 277 7.04 5.49 -14.70
N GLN A 278 7.25 4.66 -13.65
CA GLN A 278 7.36 3.21 -13.81
C GLN A 278 6.07 2.58 -14.36
N THR A 279 4.90 3.05 -13.94
CA THR A 279 3.63 2.52 -14.49
C THR A 279 3.49 2.81 -15.97
N ILE A 280 3.92 3.98 -16.43
CA ILE A 280 3.86 4.39 -17.83
C ILE A 280 4.89 3.61 -18.65
N GLU A 281 6.09 3.43 -18.14
CA GLU A 281 7.16 2.68 -18.79
C GLU A 281 6.78 1.21 -18.99
N LEU A 282 6.14 0.58 -17.99
CA LEU A 282 5.74 -0.83 -18.06
C LEU A 282 4.51 -1.10 -18.92
N GLY A 283 3.74 -0.10 -19.33
CA GLY A 283 2.63 -0.30 -20.26
C GLY A 283 1.59 0.81 -20.31
N ARG A 284 0.70 0.71 -21.31
CA ARG A 284 -0.37 1.69 -21.53
C ARG A 284 -1.53 1.56 -20.53
N ASN A 285 -1.76 0.35 -20.02
CA ASN A 285 -2.87 0.05 -19.11
C ASN A 285 -2.47 0.39 -17.67
N CYS A 286 -2.25 1.68 -17.39
CA CYS A 286 -1.75 2.13 -16.11
C CYS A 286 -2.84 2.81 -15.26
N ILE A 287 -2.84 2.49 -13.96
CA ILE A 287 -3.72 3.09 -12.96
C ILE A 287 -2.87 3.94 -12.02
N ASN A 288 -2.86 5.25 -12.27
CA ASN A 288 -2.14 6.24 -11.49
C ASN A 288 -2.87 7.59 -11.50
N SER A 289 -2.47 8.51 -10.63
CA SER A 289 -3.16 9.80 -10.45
C SER A 289 -3.06 10.76 -11.64
N LYS A 290 -2.16 10.54 -12.58
CA LYS A 290 -2.02 11.34 -13.81
C LYS A 290 -2.83 10.77 -14.98
N ASN A 291 -3.24 9.52 -14.92
CA ASN A 291 -4.02 8.89 -15.98
C ASN A 291 -5.51 9.24 -15.81
N LYS A 292 -6.04 10.09 -16.69
CA LYS A 292 -7.46 10.47 -16.70
C LYS A 292 -8.40 9.30 -17.01
N ASP A 293 -7.92 8.28 -17.73
CA ASP A 293 -8.67 7.08 -18.11
C ASP A 293 -8.48 5.91 -17.11
N ALA A 294 -7.87 6.14 -15.94
CA ALA A 294 -7.61 5.09 -14.95
C ALA A 294 -8.86 4.27 -14.57
N VAL A 295 -10.03 4.92 -14.48
CA VAL A 295 -11.30 4.24 -14.19
C VAL A 295 -11.72 3.34 -15.36
N LYS A 296 -11.61 3.81 -16.61
CA LYS A 296 -11.92 3.00 -17.80
C LYS A 296 -10.99 1.80 -17.94
N VAL A 297 -9.68 2.01 -17.64
CA VAL A 297 -8.70 0.91 -17.64
C VAL A 297 -9.09 -0.15 -16.62
N LEU A 298 -9.51 0.26 -15.40
CA LEU A 298 -9.99 -0.67 -14.39
C LEU A 298 -11.25 -1.41 -14.80
N GLU A 299 -12.21 -0.72 -15.42
CA GLU A 299 -13.44 -1.32 -15.93
C GLU A 299 -13.15 -2.35 -17.05
N SER A 300 -12.30 -2.00 -18.02
CA SER A 300 -11.86 -2.93 -19.06
C SER A 300 -11.12 -4.14 -18.49
N PHE A 301 -10.29 -3.93 -17.46
CA PHE A 301 -9.68 -5.06 -16.75
C PHE A 301 -10.75 -5.91 -16.06
N ASN A 302 -11.69 -5.33 -15.33
CA ASN A 302 -12.74 -6.06 -14.63
C ASN A 302 -13.65 -6.84 -15.58
N LYS A 303 -13.92 -6.31 -16.78
CA LYS A 303 -14.67 -6.99 -17.86
C LYS A 303 -13.87 -8.09 -18.57
N GLY A 304 -12.55 -8.18 -18.36
CA GLY A 304 -11.68 -9.14 -19.06
C GLY A 304 -11.25 -8.72 -20.45
N GLU A 305 -11.47 -7.47 -20.84
CA GLU A 305 -11.05 -6.92 -22.14
C GLU A 305 -9.52 -6.76 -22.22
N ILE A 306 -8.89 -6.50 -21.07
CA ILE A 306 -7.44 -6.44 -20.88
C ILE A 306 -7.00 -7.33 -19.72
N ASN A 307 -5.85 -7.97 -19.86
CA ASN A 307 -5.34 -8.93 -18.86
C ASN A 307 -4.23 -8.36 -17.97
N HIS A 308 -3.58 -7.28 -18.36
CA HIS A 308 -2.49 -6.70 -17.59
C HIS A 308 -2.77 -5.24 -17.24
N ILE A 309 -2.55 -4.89 -15.98
CA ILE A 309 -2.57 -3.51 -15.49
C ILE A 309 -1.36 -3.25 -14.61
N THR A 310 -0.86 -2.02 -14.65
CA THR A 310 0.18 -1.53 -13.74
C THR A 310 -0.42 -0.47 -12.82
N ALA A 311 -0.03 -0.45 -11.56
CA ALA A 311 -0.60 0.49 -10.61
C ALA A 311 0.42 1.08 -9.64
N CYS A 312 0.28 2.37 -9.35
CA CYS A 312 1.03 3.07 -8.33
C CYS A 312 0.04 3.80 -7.40
N ASN A 313 0.04 3.41 -6.12
CA ASN A 313 -0.72 4.02 -5.01
C ASN A 313 -2.27 4.08 -5.14
N MET A 314 -2.85 4.20 -6.33
CA MET A 314 -4.31 4.34 -6.50
C MET A 314 -5.08 3.07 -6.13
N LEU A 315 -4.49 1.88 -6.37
CA LEU A 315 -5.11 0.60 -6.01
C LEU A 315 -4.92 0.21 -4.54
N ASN A 316 -4.14 0.94 -3.78
CA ASN A 316 -3.99 0.64 -2.36
C ASN A 316 -5.32 0.81 -1.61
N GLU A 317 -6.17 1.76 -2.04
CA GLU A 317 -7.43 2.08 -1.39
C GLU A 317 -8.56 2.27 -2.41
N GLY A 318 -9.67 1.61 -2.18
CA GLY A 318 -10.97 1.96 -2.73
C GLY A 318 -11.34 1.47 -4.12
N MET A 319 -10.44 0.91 -4.91
CA MET A 319 -10.79 0.36 -6.21
C MET A 319 -11.05 -1.15 -6.12
N ASN A 320 -12.16 -1.60 -6.67
CA ASN A 320 -12.51 -3.02 -6.68
C ASN A 320 -11.88 -3.72 -7.89
N LEU A 321 -11.03 -4.70 -7.63
CA LEU A 321 -10.44 -5.57 -8.65
C LEU A 321 -11.16 -6.92 -8.65
N VAL A 322 -11.58 -7.36 -9.83
CA VAL A 322 -12.28 -8.63 -10.00
C VAL A 322 -11.36 -9.63 -10.71
N ASN A 323 -11.29 -10.86 -10.18
CA ASN A 323 -10.56 -11.98 -10.77
C ASN A 323 -9.08 -11.71 -11.11
N CYS A 324 -8.37 -10.91 -10.33
CA CYS A 324 -6.92 -10.75 -10.48
C CYS A 324 -6.22 -11.95 -9.84
N ARG A 325 -5.57 -12.79 -10.65
CA ARG A 325 -4.90 -14.01 -10.16
C ARG A 325 -3.46 -13.77 -9.77
N VAL A 326 -2.73 -12.96 -10.54
CA VAL A 326 -1.29 -12.79 -10.36
C VAL A 326 -0.96 -11.37 -9.92
N GLY A 327 -0.22 -11.24 -8.84
CA GLY A 327 0.36 -9.97 -8.37
C GLY A 327 1.87 -9.95 -8.54
N ILE A 328 2.41 -9.00 -9.31
CA ILE A 328 3.86 -8.78 -9.42
C ILE A 328 4.24 -7.59 -8.56
N TYR A 329 5.17 -7.79 -7.63
CA TYR A 329 5.68 -6.73 -6.75
C TYR A 329 6.95 -6.10 -7.34
N ALA A 330 6.82 -5.18 -8.28
CA ALA A 330 7.97 -4.40 -8.77
C ALA A 330 8.57 -3.55 -7.67
N ASN A 331 7.76 -3.11 -6.74
CA ASN A 331 8.16 -2.31 -5.58
C ASN A 331 7.83 -3.02 -4.27
N LEU A 332 8.83 -3.13 -3.42
CA LEU A 332 8.70 -3.54 -2.02
C LEU A 332 8.63 -2.32 -1.13
N ASN A 333 7.67 -2.27 -0.23
CA ASN A 333 7.44 -1.15 0.68
C ASN A 333 7.63 -1.60 2.13
N SER A 334 8.15 -0.72 2.98
CA SER A 334 8.29 -0.98 4.41
C SER A 334 6.99 -0.81 5.21
N SER A 335 5.95 -0.24 4.60
CA SER A 335 4.66 -0.05 5.26
C SER A 335 3.85 -1.34 5.25
N GLU A 336 3.65 -1.91 6.42
CA GLU A 336 2.80 -3.10 6.63
C GLU A 336 1.38 -2.89 6.08
N ILE A 337 0.83 -1.69 6.24
CA ILE A 337 -0.50 -1.32 5.74
C ILE A 337 -0.55 -1.48 4.21
N ILE A 338 0.43 -0.90 3.50
CA ILE A 338 0.48 -0.96 2.03
C ILE A 338 0.65 -2.41 1.54
N ILE A 339 1.50 -3.18 2.21
CA ILE A 339 1.69 -4.59 1.88
C ILE A 339 0.37 -5.34 2.02
N LYS A 340 -0.30 -5.24 3.16
CA LYS A 340 -1.58 -5.93 3.43
C LYS A 340 -2.70 -5.47 2.48
N GLN A 341 -2.77 -4.19 2.14
CA GLN A 341 -3.74 -3.68 1.18
C GLN A 341 -3.52 -4.24 -0.24
N ARG A 342 -2.26 -4.28 -0.70
CA ARG A 342 -1.89 -4.86 -2.00
C ARG A 342 -2.22 -6.34 -2.08
N LEU A 343 -1.85 -7.09 -1.05
CA LEU A 343 -2.15 -8.52 -0.94
C LEU A 343 -3.63 -8.79 -1.01
N GLY A 344 -4.44 -8.07 -0.24
CA GLY A 344 -5.87 -8.24 -0.24
C GLY A 344 -6.57 -7.93 -1.58
N ARG A 345 -5.86 -7.36 -2.56
CA ARG A 345 -6.36 -7.23 -3.93
C ARG A 345 -6.22 -8.53 -4.72
N ILE A 346 -5.15 -9.29 -4.46
CA ILE A 346 -4.86 -10.56 -5.13
C ILE A 346 -5.58 -11.72 -4.44
N LEU A 347 -5.69 -11.71 -3.12
CA LEU A 347 -6.36 -12.75 -2.31
C LEU A 347 -7.88 -12.85 -2.53
N ARG A 348 -8.44 -12.19 -3.54
CA ARG A 348 -9.83 -12.36 -3.97
C ARG A 348 -10.02 -13.48 -4.99
N HIS A 349 -8.95 -13.93 -5.61
CA HIS A 349 -8.96 -15.09 -6.51
C HIS A 349 -8.82 -16.38 -5.72
N LYS A 350 -9.44 -17.49 -6.17
CA LYS A 350 -9.35 -18.80 -5.48
C LYS A 350 -7.92 -19.33 -5.37
N ASN A 351 -7.11 -19.14 -6.40
CA ASN A 351 -5.72 -19.58 -6.47
C ASN A 351 -4.82 -18.37 -6.76
N PRO A 352 -4.57 -17.52 -5.76
CA PRO A 352 -3.76 -16.32 -5.95
C PRO A 352 -2.29 -16.67 -6.08
N VAL A 353 -1.59 -15.94 -6.93
CA VAL A 353 -0.15 -16.08 -7.14
C VAL A 353 0.53 -14.74 -6.94
N ILE A 354 1.62 -14.75 -6.20
CA ILE A 354 2.43 -13.56 -5.94
C ILE A 354 3.83 -13.80 -6.49
N VAL A 355 4.34 -12.86 -7.28
CA VAL A 355 5.70 -12.91 -7.81
C VAL A 355 6.49 -11.72 -7.29
N ILE A 356 7.60 -12.00 -6.63
CA ILE A 356 8.43 -11.00 -5.97
C ILE A 356 9.85 -11.04 -6.51
N PRO A 357 10.18 -10.25 -7.56
CA PRO A 357 11.57 -10.01 -7.92
C PRO A 357 12.21 -9.05 -6.90
N TYR A 358 13.37 -9.43 -6.35
CA TYR A 358 14.07 -8.62 -5.35
C TYR A 358 15.59 -8.72 -5.48
N TYR A 359 16.30 -7.68 -5.13
CA TYR A 359 17.77 -7.68 -5.14
C TYR A 359 18.34 -8.21 -3.82
N LYS A 360 19.14 -9.30 -3.91
CA LYS A 360 19.90 -9.86 -2.78
C LYS A 360 20.91 -8.84 -2.24
N GLY A 361 21.18 -8.91 -0.93
CA GLY A 361 22.12 -8.02 -0.26
C GLY A 361 21.68 -6.55 -0.20
N THR A 362 20.41 -6.27 -0.48
CA THR A 362 19.81 -4.94 -0.35
C THR A 362 18.70 -4.91 0.69
N ARG A 363 18.19 -3.72 0.98
CA ARG A 363 17.02 -3.57 1.86
C ARG A 363 15.79 -4.35 1.37
N GLU A 364 15.70 -4.69 0.09
CA GLU A 364 14.57 -5.46 -0.44
C GLU A 364 14.52 -6.87 0.14
N GLU A 365 15.65 -7.51 0.39
CA GLU A 365 15.71 -8.85 0.99
C GLU A 365 15.08 -8.88 2.39
N GLU A 366 15.40 -7.89 3.23
CA GLU A 366 14.78 -7.77 4.55
C GLU A 366 13.26 -7.48 4.47
N LEU A 367 12.83 -6.68 3.47
CA LEU A 367 11.41 -6.40 3.25
C LEU A 367 10.64 -7.63 2.78
N VAL A 368 11.26 -8.48 1.94
CA VAL A 368 10.68 -9.76 1.53
C VAL A 368 10.49 -10.67 2.74
N GLN A 369 11.53 -10.87 3.56
CA GLN A 369 11.46 -11.69 4.76
C GLN A 369 10.31 -11.26 5.65
N LYS A 370 10.23 -9.96 5.96
CA LYS A 370 9.15 -9.40 6.77
C LYS A 370 7.76 -9.57 6.15
N MET A 371 7.65 -9.47 4.83
CA MET A 371 6.38 -9.64 4.11
C MET A 371 5.86 -11.07 4.20
N LEU A 372 6.75 -12.05 4.27
CA LEU A 372 6.43 -13.47 4.24
C LEU A 372 6.15 -14.09 5.61
N GLU A 373 6.30 -13.33 6.71
CA GLU A 373 6.08 -13.83 8.08
C GLU A 373 4.66 -14.41 8.29
N ASP A 374 3.67 -13.89 7.58
CA ASP A 374 2.27 -14.29 7.71
C ASP A 374 1.85 -15.43 6.74
N TYR A 375 2.78 -15.97 5.89
CA TYR A 375 2.46 -16.96 4.85
C TYR A 375 2.95 -18.37 5.18
N ASN A 376 2.29 -19.38 4.58
CA ASN A 376 2.71 -20.76 4.68
C ASN A 376 4.04 -20.97 3.93
N PRO A 377 5.13 -21.38 4.63
CA PRO A 377 6.43 -21.60 4.01
C PRO A 377 6.41 -22.64 2.87
N GLU A 378 5.50 -23.61 2.90
CA GLU A 378 5.39 -24.66 1.87
C GLU A 378 4.93 -24.11 0.51
N LEU A 379 4.23 -22.98 0.52
CA LEU A 379 3.76 -22.28 -0.69
C LEU A 379 4.75 -21.24 -1.20
N ILE A 380 5.88 -21.05 -0.52
CA ILE A 380 6.93 -20.12 -0.93
C ILE A 380 7.98 -20.87 -1.73
N LYS A 381 8.17 -20.47 -2.99
CA LYS A 381 9.15 -21.09 -3.91
C LYS A 381 10.17 -20.07 -4.38
N VAL A 382 11.45 -20.37 -4.17
CA VAL A 382 12.53 -19.60 -4.78
C VAL A 382 12.77 -20.13 -6.19
N ILE A 383 12.70 -19.24 -7.19
CA ILE A 383 12.89 -19.57 -8.60
C ILE A 383 14.13 -18.85 -9.15
N ASN A 384 14.75 -19.45 -10.16
CA ASN A 384 15.88 -18.83 -10.86
C ASN A 384 15.48 -18.23 -12.20
N ASN A 385 14.40 -18.73 -12.79
CA ASN A 385 13.88 -18.26 -14.07
C ASN A 385 12.38 -17.99 -14.01
N ILE A 386 11.92 -17.07 -14.86
CA ILE A 386 10.50 -16.74 -15.01
C ILE A 386 9.69 -17.95 -15.48
N THR A 387 10.29 -18.83 -16.27
CA THR A 387 9.69 -20.09 -16.78
C THR A 387 9.34 -21.09 -15.67
N ASP A 388 9.91 -20.93 -14.48
CA ASP A 388 9.63 -21.80 -13.33
C ASP A 388 8.30 -21.46 -12.65
N ILE A 389 7.65 -20.34 -13.02
CA ILE A 389 6.33 -19.95 -12.52
C ILE A 389 5.29 -20.92 -13.11
N LYS A 390 4.68 -21.74 -12.25
CA LYS A 390 3.60 -22.66 -12.60
C LYS A 390 2.28 -22.11 -12.09
N LEU A 391 1.32 -21.86 -12.98
CA LEU A 391 0.01 -21.28 -12.69
C LEU A 391 -1.09 -22.32 -12.76
#